data_c474b5d1dd6b6cb760365c2ea1931eba
#
_entry.id   c474b5d1dd6b6cb760365c2ea1931eba
#
_cell.length_a   1.000
_cell.length_b   1.000
_cell.length_c   1.000
_cell.angle_alpha   90.00
_cell.angle_beta   90.00
_cell.angle_gamma   90.00
#
_symmetry.space_group_name_H-M   'P 1'
#
loop_
_entity.id
_entity.type
_entity.pdbx_description
1 polymer ?
#
loop_
_entity_poly.entity_id
_entity_poly.type
_entity_poly.pdbx_seq_one_letter_code
_entity_poly.pdbx_strand_id
1 'polypeptide(L)'
;AEENVLVAGGTVVAVRGWTQAHVGDPAEDLAWVYSSAPVDCLDSIEDAYDIARSEGVDRHLRERAELVSELSLARWLLHGVRTGDKPVINDAVAMLEDLAAQVGDAPLVEPATPRLAPVPGVREPAEPDAITNPVAMVRVDDEEEEES
;
A
#
# COMPACT_ATOMS: atom_id res chain seq x y z
N ALA A 1 -15.25 8.44 -13.63
CA ALA A 1 -16.02 7.46 -12.87
C ALA A 1 -17.45 7.97 -12.60
N GLU A 2 -17.60 9.20 -12.12
CA GLU A 2 -18.90 9.80 -11.76
C GLU A 2 -19.90 9.84 -12.93
N GLU A 3 -19.44 10.07 -14.17
CA GLU A 3 -20.29 10.00 -15.38
C GLU A 3 -20.92 8.62 -15.63
N ASN A 4 -20.45 7.59 -14.97
CA ASN A 4 -20.97 6.23 -15.08
C ASN A 4 -22.06 5.93 -14.05
N VAL A 5 -22.32 6.81 -13.10
CA VAL A 5 -23.34 6.67 -12.06
C VAL A 5 -24.58 7.51 -12.45
N LEU A 6 -25.70 6.84 -12.68
CA LEU A 6 -26.95 7.50 -13.02
C LEU A 6 -27.80 7.68 -11.76
N VAL A 7 -28.18 8.93 -11.47
CA VAL A 7 -28.97 9.29 -10.30
C VAL A 7 -30.31 9.88 -10.75
N ALA A 8 -31.39 9.43 -10.13
CA ALA A 8 -32.73 10.00 -10.31
C ALA A 8 -33.40 10.15 -8.94
N GLY A 9 -33.93 11.32 -8.67
CA GLY A 9 -34.61 11.62 -7.40
C GLY A 9 -33.74 11.42 -6.16
N GLY A 10 -32.43 11.64 -6.26
CA GLY A 10 -31.45 11.43 -5.17
C GLY A 10 -31.04 9.98 -4.92
N THR A 11 -31.46 9.06 -5.80
CA THR A 11 -31.12 7.63 -5.68
C THR A 11 -30.34 7.16 -6.90
N VAL A 12 -29.31 6.34 -6.68
CA VAL A 12 -28.60 5.67 -7.77
C VAL A 12 -29.52 4.65 -8.41
N VAL A 13 -29.80 4.85 -9.71
CA VAL A 13 -30.70 3.96 -10.49
C VAL A 13 -29.95 3.03 -11.41
N ALA A 14 -28.73 3.37 -11.80
CA ALA A 14 -27.88 2.48 -12.60
C ALA A 14 -26.41 2.89 -12.51
N VAL A 15 -25.55 1.92 -12.76
CA VAL A 15 -24.12 2.10 -13.01
C VAL A 15 -23.79 1.50 -14.37
N ARG A 16 -23.05 2.21 -15.20
CA ARG A 16 -22.65 1.80 -16.56
C ARG A 16 -21.14 1.82 -16.73
N GLY A 17 -20.65 1.45 -17.91
CA GLY A 17 -19.22 1.52 -18.20
C GLY A 17 -18.41 0.31 -17.72
N TRP A 18 -19.02 -0.86 -17.62
CA TRP A 18 -18.43 -2.11 -17.10
C TRP A 18 -17.39 -2.77 -18.03
N THR A 19 -16.99 -2.12 -19.12
CA THR A 19 -16.07 -2.71 -20.11
C THR A 19 -14.70 -3.03 -19.55
N GLN A 20 -14.30 -2.39 -18.45
CA GLN A 20 -13.02 -2.62 -17.76
C GLN A 20 -13.20 -3.30 -16.40
N ALA A 21 -14.41 -3.78 -16.10
CA ALA A 21 -14.64 -4.48 -14.85
C ALA A 21 -13.82 -5.77 -14.80
N HIS A 22 -13.14 -5.99 -13.71
CA HIS A 22 -12.32 -7.17 -13.45
C HIS A 22 -12.32 -7.51 -11.95
N VAL A 23 -11.82 -8.69 -11.62
CA VAL A 23 -11.57 -9.04 -10.21
C VAL A 23 -10.21 -8.47 -9.82
N GLY A 24 -10.20 -7.55 -8.86
CA GLY A 24 -8.99 -6.83 -8.45
C GLY A 24 -9.09 -6.26 -7.05
N ASP A 25 -8.16 -5.38 -6.71
CA ASP A 25 -8.17 -4.66 -5.44
C ASP A 25 -9.31 -3.62 -5.43
N PRO A 26 -10.24 -3.67 -4.46
CA PRO A 26 -11.30 -2.68 -4.33
C PRO A 26 -10.79 -1.24 -4.14
N ALA A 27 -9.54 -1.06 -3.75
CA ALA A 27 -8.90 0.24 -3.70
C ALA A 27 -8.92 0.98 -5.05
N GLU A 28 -8.89 0.25 -6.17
CA GLU A 28 -8.97 0.84 -7.51
C GLU A 28 -10.34 1.47 -7.78
N ASP A 29 -11.40 0.87 -7.27
CA ASP A 29 -12.76 1.39 -7.40
C ASP A 29 -13.01 2.58 -6.47
N LEU A 30 -12.39 2.60 -5.30
CA LEU A 30 -12.56 3.66 -4.31
C LEU A 30 -11.65 4.87 -4.54
N ALA A 31 -10.57 4.73 -5.29
CA ALA A 31 -9.58 5.79 -5.49
C ALA A 31 -10.18 7.11 -5.97
N TRP A 32 -11.18 7.07 -6.88
CA TRP A 32 -11.85 8.28 -7.37
C TRP A 32 -12.72 8.94 -6.30
N VAL A 33 -13.23 8.18 -5.32
CA VAL A 33 -14.00 8.70 -4.20
C VAL A 33 -13.10 9.58 -3.33
N TYR A 34 -11.92 9.10 -2.98
CA TYR A 34 -10.96 9.85 -2.15
C TYR A 34 -10.46 11.11 -2.85
N SER A 35 -10.39 11.12 -4.18
CA SER A 35 -10.00 12.32 -4.94
C SER A 35 -11.12 13.33 -5.15
N SER A 36 -12.39 12.92 -5.02
CA SER A 36 -13.54 13.74 -5.46
C SER A 36 -14.57 14.01 -4.37
N ALA A 37 -14.69 13.14 -3.36
CA ALA A 37 -15.68 13.30 -2.30
C ALA A 37 -15.21 14.34 -1.27
N PRO A 38 -16.16 15.10 -0.67
CA PRO A 38 -15.86 15.95 0.47
C PRO A 38 -15.32 15.10 1.64
N VAL A 39 -14.31 15.63 2.33
CA VAL A 39 -13.59 14.91 3.41
C VAL A 39 -14.54 14.46 4.53
N ASP A 40 -15.55 15.25 4.84
CA ASP A 40 -16.58 14.95 5.86
C ASP A 40 -17.53 13.80 5.47
N CYS A 41 -17.53 13.38 4.19
CA CYS A 41 -18.33 12.26 3.71
C CYS A 41 -17.55 10.92 3.68
N LEU A 42 -16.22 10.95 3.75
CA LEU A 42 -15.40 9.76 3.56
C LEU A 42 -15.70 8.66 4.58
N ASP A 43 -15.77 8.98 5.85
CA ASP A 43 -16.06 8.01 6.91
C ASP A 43 -17.44 7.33 6.69
N SER A 44 -18.45 8.11 6.27
CA SER A 44 -19.78 7.54 5.96
C SER A 44 -19.78 6.64 4.74
N ILE A 45 -18.92 6.90 3.77
CA ILE A 45 -18.75 6.07 2.57
C ILE A 45 -18.06 4.75 2.94
N GLU A 46 -17.02 4.81 3.78
CA GLU A 46 -16.32 3.63 4.29
C GLU A 46 -17.25 2.74 5.11
N ASP A 47 -17.99 3.32 6.03
CA ASP A 47 -18.98 2.59 6.84
C ASP A 47 -20.03 1.89 5.95
N ALA A 48 -20.55 2.59 4.93
CA ALA A 48 -21.50 2.02 4.00
C ALA A 48 -20.90 0.87 3.17
N TYR A 49 -19.62 1.00 2.79
CA TYR A 49 -18.89 -0.02 2.07
C TYR A 49 -18.64 -1.25 2.95
N ASP A 50 -18.22 -1.06 4.21
CA ASP A 50 -18.01 -2.15 5.17
C ASP A 50 -19.31 -2.92 5.45
N ILE A 51 -20.40 -2.22 5.66
CA ILE A 51 -21.74 -2.83 5.84
C ILE A 51 -22.17 -3.67 4.62
N ALA A 52 -21.83 -3.22 3.42
CA ALA A 52 -22.19 -3.91 2.18
C ALA A 52 -21.32 -5.17 1.93
N ARG A 53 -20.15 -5.29 2.55
CA ARG A 53 -19.26 -6.43 2.40
C ARG A 53 -19.47 -7.47 3.50
N SER A 54 -19.73 -8.71 3.10
CA SER A 54 -19.96 -9.82 4.03
C SER A 54 -18.68 -10.35 4.70
N GLU A 55 -17.52 -10.06 4.13
CA GLU A 55 -16.21 -10.59 4.59
C GLU A 55 -15.38 -9.57 5.39
N GLY A 56 -15.98 -8.40 5.66
CA GLY A 56 -15.26 -7.27 6.26
C GLY A 56 -14.31 -6.58 5.28
N VAL A 57 -13.83 -5.42 5.68
CA VAL A 57 -12.92 -4.59 4.89
C VAL A 57 -11.51 -4.70 5.47
N ASP A 58 -10.53 -4.76 4.60
CA ASP A 58 -9.13 -4.67 4.97
C ASP A 58 -8.85 -3.29 5.57
N ARG A 59 -8.24 -3.27 6.74
CA ARG A 59 -7.89 -2.06 7.49
C ARG A 59 -7.02 -1.05 6.73
N HIS A 60 -6.35 -1.48 5.65
CA HIS A 60 -5.50 -0.63 4.82
C HIS A 60 -6.14 -0.30 3.46
N LEU A 61 -7.46 -0.48 3.34
CA LEU A 61 -8.16 -0.17 2.09
C LEU A 61 -8.09 1.32 1.77
N ARG A 62 -8.25 2.18 2.79
CA ARG A 62 -8.18 3.63 2.64
C ARG A 62 -6.82 4.08 2.11
N GLU A 63 -5.75 3.70 2.77
CA GLU A 63 -4.39 4.09 2.39
C GLU A 63 -4.03 3.59 0.98
N ARG A 64 -4.51 2.39 0.62
CA ARG A 64 -4.30 1.91 -0.75
C ARG A 64 -5.11 2.68 -1.79
N ALA A 65 -6.36 3.05 -1.47
CA ALA A 65 -7.19 3.84 -2.37
C ALA A 65 -6.63 5.26 -2.56
N GLU A 66 -6.14 5.90 -1.50
CA GLU A 66 -5.43 7.17 -1.55
C GLU A 66 -4.18 7.05 -2.45
N LEU A 67 -3.34 6.04 -2.24
CA LEU A 67 -2.17 5.79 -3.08
C LEU A 67 -2.52 5.56 -4.55
N VAL A 68 -3.57 4.78 -4.85
CA VAL A 68 -4.03 4.56 -6.23
C VAL A 68 -4.54 5.86 -6.86
N SER A 69 -5.23 6.70 -6.07
CA SER A 69 -5.65 8.04 -6.51
C SER A 69 -4.47 8.91 -6.91
N GLU A 70 -3.44 8.99 -6.08
CA GLU A 70 -2.21 9.75 -6.35
C GLU A 70 -1.46 9.20 -7.57
N LEU A 71 -1.34 7.88 -7.69
CA LEU A 71 -0.74 7.22 -8.85
C LEU A 71 -1.50 7.49 -10.15
N SER A 72 -2.78 7.88 -10.08
CA SER A 72 -3.55 8.25 -11.26
C SER A 72 -2.98 9.49 -11.96
N LEU A 73 -2.36 10.41 -11.22
CA LEU A 73 -1.67 11.59 -11.75
C LEU A 73 -0.47 11.19 -12.62
N ALA A 74 0.32 10.21 -12.17
CA ALA A 74 1.42 9.67 -12.96
C ALA A 74 0.91 8.96 -14.23
N ARG A 75 -0.21 8.25 -14.15
CA ARG A 75 -0.88 7.65 -15.32
C ARG A 75 -1.35 8.72 -16.31
N TRP A 76 -1.87 9.86 -15.80
CA TRP A 76 -2.28 11.00 -16.60
C TRP A 76 -1.10 11.64 -17.34
N LEU A 77 0.03 11.82 -16.66
CA LEU A 77 1.29 12.27 -17.28
C LEU A 77 1.74 11.32 -18.39
N LEU A 78 1.76 10.01 -18.12
CA LEU A 78 2.13 9.01 -19.11
C LEU A 78 1.19 8.99 -20.32
N HIS A 79 -0.10 9.25 -20.12
CA HIS A 79 -1.05 9.41 -21.22
C HIS A 79 -0.66 10.61 -22.10
N GLY A 80 -0.43 11.78 -21.51
CA GLY A 80 -0.02 12.98 -22.21
C GLY A 80 1.28 12.78 -23.01
N VAL A 81 2.28 12.11 -22.41
CA VAL A 81 3.54 11.79 -23.07
C VAL A 81 3.34 10.86 -24.28
N ARG A 82 2.52 9.81 -24.12
CA ARG A 82 2.25 8.84 -25.20
C ARG A 82 1.47 9.46 -26.37
N THR A 83 0.57 10.39 -26.07
CA THR A 83 -0.25 11.06 -27.09
C THR A 83 0.41 12.33 -27.65
N GLY A 84 1.49 12.80 -27.03
CA GLY A 84 2.16 14.05 -27.38
C GLY A 84 1.32 15.29 -27.01
N ASP A 85 0.39 15.16 -26.08
CA ASP A 85 -0.52 16.23 -25.66
C ASP A 85 0.17 17.12 -24.61
N LYS A 86 0.71 18.23 -25.05
CA LYS A 86 1.44 19.18 -24.18
C LYS A 86 0.57 19.79 -23.07
N PRO A 87 -0.67 20.23 -23.31
CA PRO A 87 -1.58 20.64 -22.28
C PRO A 87 -1.74 19.61 -21.16
N VAL A 88 -2.00 18.35 -21.50
CA VAL A 88 -2.13 17.24 -20.55
C VAL A 88 -0.83 17.02 -19.76
N ILE A 89 0.33 17.08 -20.43
CA ILE A 89 1.64 16.95 -19.77
C ILE A 89 1.82 18.06 -18.73
N ASN A 90 1.57 19.32 -19.11
CA ASN A 90 1.75 20.46 -18.21
C ASN A 90 0.82 20.41 -17.02
N ASP A 91 -0.44 20.05 -17.22
CA ASP A 91 -1.45 19.87 -16.20
C ASP A 91 -1.02 18.77 -15.19
N ALA A 92 -0.65 17.60 -15.70
CA ALA A 92 -0.20 16.48 -14.87
C ALA A 92 1.08 16.80 -14.07
N VAL A 93 2.04 17.53 -14.67
CA VAL A 93 3.26 17.96 -13.97
C VAL A 93 2.91 18.91 -12.81
N ALA A 94 2.06 19.90 -13.05
CA ALA A 94 1.64 20.83 -12.00
C ALA A 94 0.95 20.11 -10.85
N MET A 95 0.04 19.17 -11.15
CA MET A 95 -0.64 18.37 -10.11
C MET A 95 0.34 17.49 -9.32
N LEU A 96 1.36 16.90 -9.96
CA LEU A 96 2.39 16.10 -9.29
C LEU A 96 3.32 16.96 -8.43
N GLU A 97 3.65 18.18 -8.86
CA GLU A 97 4.42 19.14 -8.05
C GLU A 97 3.65 19.56 -6.79
N ASP A 98 2.34 19.84 -6.94
CA ASP A 98 1.46 20.17 -5.82
C ASP A 98 1.36 18.97 -4.83
N LEU A 99 1.19 17.76 -5.35
CA LEU A 99 1.18 16.55 -4.52
C LEU A 99 2.49 16.39 -3.76
N ALA A 100 3.63 16.53 -4.43
CA ALA A 100 4.95 16.41 -3.81
C ALA A 100 5.16 17.44 -2.68
N ALA A 101 4.60 18.64 -2.83
CA ALA A 101 4.65 19.68 -1.80
C ALA A 101 3.76 19.36 -0.57
N GLN A 102 2.70 18.59 -0.77
CA GLN A 102 1.75 18.22 0.30
C GLN A 102 2.18 16.98 1.07
N VAL A 103 2.67 15.95 0.38
CA VAL A 103 3.02 14.64 0.99
C VAL A 103 4.24 14.77 1.91
N GLY A 104 5.25 15.56 1.56
CA GLY A 104 6.47 15.69 2.36
C GLY A 104 7.16 14.34 2.57
N ASP A 105 7.76 14.16 3.74
CA ASP A 105 8.48 12.93 4.14
C ASP A 105 7.65 12.03 5.09
N ALA A 106 6.36 12.28 5.24
CA ALA A 106 5.51 11.49 6.12
C ALA A 106 5.29 10.08 5.55
N PRO A 107 5.41 9.03 6.36
CA PRO A 107 5.11 7.68 5.89
C PRO A 107 3.61 7.54 5.61
N LEU A 108 3.25 6.95 4.47
CA LEU A 108 1.86 6.69 4.08
C LEU A 108 1.13 5.77 5.06
N VAL A 109 1.88 4.85 5.65
CA VAL A 109 1.36 3.90 6.65
C VAL A 109 2.25 3.98 7.89
N GLU A 110 1.64 4.15 9.05
CA GLU A 110 2.35 4.03 10.32
C GLU A 110 3.05 2.66 10.38
N PRO A 111 4.38 2.61 10.63
CA PRO A 111 5.08 1.35 10.71
C PRO A 111 4.45 0.51 11.83
N ALA A 112 3.78 -0.56 11.47
CA ALA A 112 3.25 -1.50 12.45
C ALA A 112 4.42 -2.01 13.28
N THR A 113 4.50 -1.61 14.53
CA THR A 113 5.42 -2.23 15.48
C THR A 113 5.05 -3.71 15.54
N PRO A 114 5.90 -4.64 15.10
CA PRO A 114 5.57 -6.05 15.15
C PRO A 114 5.37 -6.46 16.61
N ARG A 115 4.13 -6.44 17.06
CA ARG A 115 3.74 -7.03 18.32
C ARG A 115 3.71 -8.53 18.08
N LEU A 116 4.87 -9.17 18.23
CA LEU A 116 4.91 -10.61 18.35
C LEU A 116 4.07 -10.96 19.60
N ALA A 117 2.85 -11.40 19.36
CA ALA A 117 2.07 -11.98 20.46
C ALA A 117 2.87 -13.17 20.98
N PRO A 118 3.07 -13.30 22.31
CA PRO A 118 3.73 -14.47 22.88
C PRO A 118 2.97 -15.70 22.41
N VAL A 119 3.66 -16.60 21.72
CA VAL A 119 3.06 -17.87 21.29
C VAL A 119 2.77 -18.68 22.56
N PRO A 120 1.49 -19.01 22.86
CA PRO A 120 1.17 -19.76 24.06
C PRO A 120 1.87 -21.12 24.01
N GLY A 121 2.75 -21.38 24.98
CA GLY A 121 3.44 -22.66 25.09
C GLY A 121 4.92 -22.70 24.66
N VAL A 122 5.46 -21.63 24.12
CA VAL A 122 6.91 -21.51 23.96
C VAL A 122 7.49 -21.04 25.29
N ARG A 123 8.13 -21.96 26.01
CA ARG A 123 8.98 -21.57 27.16
C ARG A 123 10.10 -20.69 26.62
N GLU A 124 10.30 -19.53 27.24
CA GLU A 124 11.53 -18.77 27.04
C GLU A 124 12.72 -19.72 27.24
N PRO A 125 13.69 -19.73 26.32
CA PRO A 125 14.92 -20.46 26.56
C PRO A 125 15.53 -19.92 27.85
N ALA A 126 15.77 -20.77 28.82
CA ALA A 126 16.49 -20.41 30.04
C ALA A 126 17.78 -19.71 29.62
N GLU A 127 18.13 -18.62 30.30
CA GLU A 127 19.39 -17.93 30.06
C GLU A 127 20.50 -18.99 30.05
N PRO A 128 21.39 -18.99 29.04
CA PRO A 128 22.48 -19.94 29.02
C PRO A 128 23.36 -19.66 30.23
N ASP A 129 23.42 -20.62 31.16
CA ASP A 129 24.45 -20.61 32.18
C ASP A 129 25.80 -20.35 31.51
N ALA A 130 26.53 -19.37 32.04
CA ALA A 130 27.82 -18.96 31.50
C ALA A 130 28.75 -20.17 31.44
N ILE A 131 28.80 -20.84 30.29
CA ILE A 131 29.80 -21.88 30.03
C ILE A 131 31.12 -21.15 29.75
N THR A 132 31.81 -20.85 30.84
CA THR A 132 33.18 -20.39 30.80
C THR A 132 34.09 -21.61 30.63
N ASN A 133 34.17 -22.14 29.43
CA ASN A 133 35.22 -23.06 29.05
C ASN A 133 35.85 -22.59 27.74
N PRO A 134 37.09 -22.11 27.76
CA PRO A 134 37.80 -21.80 26.52
C PRO A 134 38.09 -23.11 25.78
N VAL A 135 37.52 -23.27 24.60
CA VAL A 135 37.86 -24.32 23.68
C VAL A 135 39.34 -24.09 23.30
N ALA A 136 40.19 -25.04 23.73
CA ALA A 136 41.59 -25.06 23.32
C ALA A 136 41.66 -25.22 21.81
N MET A 137 42.26 -24.23 21.15
CA MET A 137 42.60 -24.37 19.72
C MET A 137 43.69 -25.46 19.60
N VAL A 138 43.31 -26.53 18.91
CA VAL A 138 44.30 -27.51 18.45
C VAL A 138 45.04 -26.85 17.27
N ARG A 139 46.33 -26.60 17.48
CA ARG A 139 47.23 -26.30 16.36
C ARG A 139 47.44 -27.59 15.56
N VAL A 140 47.14 -27.52 14.29
CA VAL A 140 47.62 -28.50 13.32
C VAL A 140 48.99 -28.06 12.89
N ASP A 141 50.03 -28.80 13.29
CA ASP A 141 51.36 -28.62 12.78
C ASP A 141 51.41 -29.21 11.35
N ASP A 142 51.74 -28.33 10.40
CA ASP A 142 52.07 -28.72 9.04
C ASP A 142 53.44 -29.43 9.05
N GLU A 143 53.45 -30.76 8.92
CA GLU A 143 54.67 -31.49 8.61
C GLU A 143 54.96 -31.37 7.12
N GLU A 144 56.02 -30.59 6.83
CA GLU A 144 56.67 -30.56 5.53
C GLU A 144 57.40 -31.92 5.32
N GLU A 145 56.90 -32.74 4.39
CA GLU A 145 57.72 -33.81 3.84
C GLU A 145 58.49 -33.32 2.62
N GLU A 146 59.80 -33.06 2.86
CA GLU A 146 60.83 -33.10 1.83
C GLU A 146 61.13 -34.55 1.41
N GLU A 147 60.97 -34.87 0.14
CA GLU A 147 61.70 -36.02 -0.48
C GLU A 147 62.15 -35.68 -1.89
N SER A 148 63.38 -35.66 -2.06
CA SER A 148 64.47 -36.08 -2.97
C SER A 148 64.09 -36.24 -4.45
#